data_4f5de6037101e7397296b90eb8deceab
#
_entry.id   4f5de6037101e7397296b90eb8deceab
#
_cell.length_a   1.000
_cell.length_b   1.000
_cell.length_c   1.000
_cell.angle_alpha   90.00
_cell.angle_beta   90.00
_cell.angle_gamma   90.00
#
_symmetry.space_group_name_H-M   'P 1'
#
loop_
_entity.id
_entity.type
_entity.pdbx_description
1 polymer ?
#
loop_
_entity_poly.entity_id
_entity_poly.type
_entity_poly.pdbx_seq_one_letter_code
_entity_poly.pdbx_strand_id
1 'polypeptide(L)'
;MERIYPGAEEGAPDERWDLAEYALSFATDRPEAISQLAARCYGFTVAGQHFLLEEGQAAELISQPIFTPMPNAPEHCLGLANIRGNIVPYYSIRTFLDPAAHAPESHQYALLLGDIVNGFLLAIDDKPTAVARDSLVQDSQSPSNLGELPTSMIKNHFLAQEHKWLMLDCQKFERYLVAIEYGLGDKERPDSGDGGLR
;
A
#
# COMPACT_ATOMS: atom_id res chain seq x y z
N MET A 1 9.04 21.30 53.99
CA MET A 1 7.90 21.38 53.02
C MET A 1 8.40 20.68 51.77
N GLU A 2 8.25 19.39 51.80
CA GLU A 2 8.76 18.44 50.79
C GLU A 2 7.72 18.28 49.68
N ARG A 3 8.06 18.61 48.44
CA ARG A 3 7.21 18.35 47.28
C ARG A 3 7.51 16.93 46.79
N ILE A 4 6.57 16.05 47.10
CA ILE A 4 6.52 14.71 46.55
C ILE A 4 6.10 14.85 45.08
N TYR A 5 6.98 14.51 44.14
CA TYR A 5 6.63 14.25 42.76
C TYR A 5 6.09 12.81 42.69
N PRO A 6 4.86 12.59 42.21
CA PRO A 6 4.42 11.23 41.96
C PRO A 6 5.18 10.66 40.77
N GLY A 7 5.50 9.39 40.91
CA GLY A 7 6.40 8.63 40.08
C GLY A 7 6.14 8.69 38.58
N ALA A 8 7.23 8.59 37.85
CA ALA A 8 7.24 8.24 36.46
C ALA A 8 6.55 6.88 36.30
N GLU A 9 5.36 6.86 35.72
CA GLU A 9 4.74 5.62 35.30
C GLU A 9 5.53 5.06 34.09
N GLU A 10 6.07 3.88 34.33
CA GLU A 10 6.62 3.01 33.32
C GLU A 10 5.59 2.73 32.24
N GLY A 11 6.05 2.83 30.96
CA GLY A 11 5.38 2.18 29.85
C GLY A 11 4.26 3.00 29.22
N ALA A 12 4.63 3.95 28.35
CA ALA A 12 3.73 4.29 27.28
C ALA A 12 3.43 3.00 26.49
N PRO A 13 2.15 2.59 26.35
CA PRO A 13 1.83 1.43 25.54
C PRO A 13 2.31 1.70 24.12
N ASP A 14 2.98 0.71 23.55
CA ASP A 14 3.32 0.63 22.15
C ASP A 14 2.01 0.82 21.35
N GLU A 15 1.74 2.04 20.92
CA GLU A 15 0.54 2.39 20.18
C GLU A 15 0.66 1.77 18.77
N ARG A 16 0.43 0.48 18.72
CA ARG A 16 0.03 -0.19 17.48
C ARG A 16 -1.36 0.34 17.12
N TRP A 17 -1.36 1.39 16.35
CA TRP A 17 -2.57 1.84 15.68
C TRP A 17 -2.90 0.83 14.57
N ASP A 18 -3.44 -0.31 14.97
CA ASP A 18 -4.23 -1.13 14.07
C ASP A 18 -5.47 -0.30 13.73
N LEU A 19 -5.61 0.10 12.47
CA LEU A 19 -6.76 0.88 12.01
C LEU A 19 -8.08 0.17 12.35
N ALA A 20 -8.08 -1.16 12.40
CA ALA A 20 -9.21 -1.96 12.81
C ALA A 20 -9.45 -1.85 14.32
N GLU A 21 -8.41 -1.88 15.15
CA GLU A 21 -8.51 -1.76 16.62
C GLU A 21 -8.88 -0.32 17.03
N TYR A 22 -8.34 0.69 16.34
CA TYR A 22 -8.73 2.08 16.53
C TYR A 22 -10.21 2.30 16.18
N ALA A 23 -10.67 1.75 15.05
CA ALA A 23 -12.06 1.81 14.66
C ALA A 23 -12.99 1.06 15.64
N LEU A 24 -12.54 -0.09 16.17
CA LEU A 24 -13.26 -0.85 17.18
C LEU A 24 -13.37 -0.12 18.54
N SER A 25 -12.37 0.67 18.93
CA SER A 25 -12.41 1.44 20.19
C SER A 25 -13.53 2.48 20.26
N PHE A 26 -13.96 2.99 19.10
CA PHE A 26 -15.11 3.89 18.99
C PHE A 26 -16.46 3.19 18.82
N ALA A 27 -16.45 1.88 18.55
CA ALA A 27 -17.64 1.10 18.21
C ALA A 27 -18.24 0.32 19.39
N THR A 28 -17.67 0.42 20.59
CA THR A 28 -18.01 -0.43 21.75
C THR A 28 -19.45 -0.32 22.22
N ASP A 29 -20.21 0.65 21.76
CA ASP A 29 -21.61 0.87 22.18
C ASP A 29 -22.67 0.50 21.12
N ARG A 30 -22.27 0.01 19.91
CA ARG A 30 -23.21 -0.36 18.85
C ARG A 30 -22.74 -1.58 18.06
N PRO A 31 -23.36 -2.75 18.24
CA PRO A 31 -23.06 -3.95 17.44
C PRO A 31 -23.23 -3.73 15.92
N GLU A 32 -24.13 -2.83 15.51
CA GLU A 32 -24.31 -2.42 14.11
C GLU A 32 -23.10 -1.64 13.56
N ALA A 33 -22.42 -0.84 14.39
CA ALA A 33 -21.23 -0.10 13.98
C ALA A 33 -20.04 -1.04 13.74
N ILE A 34 -19.91 -2.11 14.51
CA ILE A 34 -18.88 -3.14 14.32
C ILE A 34 -19.10 -3.88 12.99
N SER A 35 -20.36 -4.24 12.68
CA SER A 35 -20.72 -4.86 11.41
C SER A 35 -20.47 -3.95 10.20
N GLN A 36 -20.70 -2.64 10.36
CA GLN A 36 -20.43 -1.64 9.32
C GLN A 36 -18.92 -1.38 9.13
N LEU A 37 -18.11 -1.48 10.18
CA LEU A 37 -16.65 -1.35 10.09
C LEU A 37 -16.02 -2.57 9.42
N ALA A 38 -16.53 -3.77 9.72
CA ALA A 38 -16.11 -5.02 9.07
C ALA A 38 -16.47 -5.07 7.56
N ALA A 39 -17.38 -4.19 7.11
CA ALA A 39 -17.81 -4.11 5.71
C ALA A 39 -17.08 -3.01 4.91
N ARG A 40 -15.94 -2.49 5.39
CA ARG A 40 -15.18 -1.45 4.70
C ARG A 40 -13.88 -1.99 4.13
N CYS A 41 -13.58 -1.57 2.90
CA CYS A 41 -12.27 -1.71 2.29
C CYS A 41 -11.52 -0.38 2.44
N TYR A 42 -10.20 -0.44 2.49
CA TYR A 42 -9.38 0.77 2.46
C TYR A 42 -8.82 0.98 1.07
N GLY A 43 -9.03 2.18 0.54
CA GLY A 43 -8.52 2.59 -0.74
C GLY A 43 -7.42 3.64 -0.61
N PHE A 44 -6.50 3.66 -1.55
CA PHE A 44 -5.44 4.64 -1.66
C PHE A 44 -5.19 5.02 -3.11
N THR A 45 -4.49 6.13 -3.36
CA THR A 45 -4.18 6.61 -4.70
C THR A 45 -2.68 6.67 -4.95
N VAL A 46 -2.28 6.32 -6.17
CA VAL A 46 -0.93 6.54 -6.69
C VAL A 46 -1.03 6.98 -8.14
N ALA A 47 -0.44 8.10 -8.49
CA ALA A 47 -0.46 8.69 -9.84
C ALA A 47 -1.89 8.80 -10.42
N GLY A 48 -2.87 9.16 -9.57
CA GLY A 48 -4.27 9.28 -9.96
C GLY A 48 -5.00 7.96 -10.17
N GLN A 49 -4.37 6.81 -9.99
CA GLN A 49 -5.01 5.50 -9.99
C GLN A 49 -5.48 5.14 -8.58
N HIS A 50 -6.68 4.56 -8.48
CA HIS A 50 -7.29 4.18 -7.22
C HIS A 50 -7.08 2.68 -6.96
N PHE A 51 -6.49 2.36 -5.82
CA PHE A 51 -6.22 0.99 -5.39
C PHE A 51 -7.02 0.65 -4.14
N LEU A 52 -7.40 -0.62 -4.00
CA LEU A 52 -7.99 -1.19 -2.79
C LEU A 52 -7.03 -2.18 -2.16
N LEU A 53 -6.95 -2.14 -0.85
CA LEU A 53 -6.34 -3.21 -0.07
C LEU A 53 -7.31 -4.37 0.06
N GLU A 54 -6.77 -5.58 0.01
CA GLU A 54 -7.54 -6.79 0.29
C GLU A 54 -8.01 -6.81 1.76
N GLU A 55 -9.18 -7.38 2.00
CA GLU A 55 -9.69 -7.57 3.36
C GLU A 55 -8.72 -8.43 4.19
N GLY A 56 -8.41 -7.98 5.39
CA GLY A 56 -7.45 -8.65 6.26
C GLY A 56 -5.98 -8.37 5.92
N GLN A 57 -5.70 -7.57 4.89
CA GLN A 57 -4.34 -7.12 4.61
C GLN A 57 -3.85 -6.22 5.75
N ALA A 58 -2.78 -6.64 6.42
CA ALA A 58 -2.11 -5.78 7.41
C ALA A 58 -1.54 -4.55 6.70
N ALA A 59 -1.96 -3.37 7.15
CA ALA A 59 -1.49 -2.10 6.61
C ALA A 59 -1.46 -1.03 7.71
N GLU A 60 -0.42 -0.19 7.66
CA GLU A 60 -0.26 0.94 8.57
C GLU A 60 0.09 2.20 7.79
N LEU A 61 -0.55 3.32 8.12
CA LEU A 61 -0.24 4.61 7.52
C LEU A 61 0.97 5.24 8.21
N ILE A 62 2.01 5.50 7.44
CA ILE A 62 3.20 6.24 7.86
C ILE A 62 3.14 7.65 7.27
N SER A 63 3.14 8.67 8.14
CA SER A 63 3.20 10.06 7.72
C SER A 63 4.64 10.54 7.67
N GLN A 64 5.00 11.24 6.60
CA GLN A 64 6.33 11.80 6.39
C GLN A 64 7.45 10.76 6.58
N PRO A 65 7.45 9.66 5.80
CA PRO A 65 8.44 8.61 5.95
C PRO A 65 9.85 9.16 5.74
N ILE A 66 10.73 8.89 6.70
CA ILE A 66 12.16 9.23 6.60
C ILE A 66 12.89 8.01 6.05
N PHE A 67 13.59 8.19 4.95
CA PHE A 67 14.31 7.11 4.29
C PHE A 67 15.68 7.55 3.78
N THR A 68 16.55 6.59 3.54
CA THR A 68 17.86 6.78 2.92
C THR A 68 17.81 6.20 1.51
N PRO A 69 18.03 6.99 0.46
CA PRO A 69 18.11 6.48 -0.90
C PRO A 69 19.21 5.42 -1.02
N MET A 70 18.94 4.40 -1.81
CA MET A 70 19.91 3.32 -2.05
C MET A 70 20.63 3.57 -3.37
N PRO A 71 21.98 3.67 -3.38
CA PRO A 71 22.74 3.88 -4.60
C PRO A 71 22.53 2.75 -5.62
N ASN A 72 22.33 3.10 -6.88
CA ASN A 72 22.10 2.17 -7.98
C ASN A 72 20.86 1.29 -7.85
N ALA A 73 19.92 1.64 -6.97
CA ALA A 73 18.63 0.98 -6.90
C ALA A 73 17.79 1.26 -8.16
N PRO A 74 16.89 0.35 -8.55
CA PRO A 74 15.91 0.61 -9.58
C PRO A 74 15.04 1.83 -9.22
N GLU A 75 14.50 2.53 -10.22
CA GLU A 75 13.73 3.77 -10.01
C GLU A 75 12.49 3.60 -9.09
N HIS A 76 11.90 2.41 -9.07
CA HIS A 76 10.78 2.11 -8.18
C HIS A 76 11.20 1.89 -6.71
N CYS A 77 12.48 1.67 -6.43
CA CYS A 77 13.02 1.56 -5.07
C CYS A 77 13.52 2.92 -4.59
N LEU A 78 12.75 3.56 -3.73
CA LEU A 78 13.09 4.86 -3.16
C LEU A 78 14.25 4.77 -2.16
N GLY A 79 14.45 3.59 -1.52
CA GLY A 79 15.52 3.36 -0.55
C GLY A 79 15.07 2.53 0.64
N LEU A 80 15.68 2.79 1.79
CA LEU A 80 15.43 2.08 3.05
C LEU A 80 14.95 3.08 4.10
N ALA A 81 13.85 2.76 4.76
CA ALA A 81 13.29 3.53 5.86
C ALA A 81 13.52 2.81 7.19
N ASN A 82 13.72 3.58 8.27
CA ASN A 82 13.72 3.03 9.62
C ASN A 82 12.34 3.25 10.25
N ILE A 83 11.62 2.16 10.46
CA ILE A 83 10.32 2.17 11.13
C ILE A 83 10.46 1.46 12.47
N ARG A 84 10.42 2.20 13.56
CA ARG A 84 10.53 1.66 14.94
C ARG A 84 11.76 0.75 15.15
N GLY A 85 12.90 1.13 14.56
CA GLY A 85 14.14 0.37 14.67
C GLY A 85 14.30 -0.77 13.66
N ASN A 86 13.30 -1.04 12.82
CA ASN A 86 13.39 -2.02 11.74
C ASN A 86 13.69 -1.31 10.41
N ILE A 87 14.55 -1.91 9.62
CA ILE A 87 14.86 -1.42 8.28
C ILE A 87 13.87 -2.05 7.29
N VAL A 88 13.09 -1.19 6.65
CA VAL A 88 12.01 -1.58 5.75
C VAL A 88 12.28 -0.99 4.37
N PRO A 89 12.21 -1.79 3.28
CA PRO A 89 12.34 -1.27 1.93
C PRO A 89 11.17 -0.34 1.59
N TYR A 90 11.47 0.72 0.83
CA TYR A 90 10.50 1.74 0.46
C TYR A 90 10.39 1.85 -1.06
N TYR A 91 9.19 1.66 -1.58
CA TYR A 91 8.91 1.60 -2.99
C TYR A 91 7.90 2.64 -3.44
N SER A 92 7.96 2.98 -4.75
CA SER A 92 6.94 3.76 -5.45
C SER A 92 6.53 3.00 -6.72
N ILE A 93 5.23 2.84 -6.93
CA ILE A 93 4.69 2.28 -8.19
C ILE A 93 4.39 3.36 -9.22
N ARG A 94 4.66 4.62 -8.91
CA ARG A 94 4.39 5.74 -9.80
C ARG A 94 5.07 5.59 -11.15
N THR A 95 6.33 5.18 -11.17
CA THR A 95 7.11 4.98 -12.40
C THR A 95 6.57 3.86 -13.28
N PHE A 96 5.92 2.84 -12.69
CA PHE A 96 5.21 1.83 -13.47
C PHE A 96 3.91 2.35 -14.09
N LEU A 97 3.17 3.19 -13.36
CA LEU A 97 1.89 3.74 -13.82
C LEU A 97 2.06 4.84 -14.84
N ASP A 98 3.10 5.64 -14.69
CA ASP A 98 3.48 6.71 -15.61
C ASP A 98 5.00 6.75 -15.76
N PRO A 99 5.57 6.09 -16.78
CA PRO A 99 7.02 6.07 -17.01
C PRO A 99 7.65 7.45 -17.26
N ALA A 100 6.84 8.45 -17.62
CA ALA A 100 7.32 9.83 -17.76
C ALA A 100 7.33 10.60 -16.42
N ALA A 101 6.67 10.07 -15.40
CA ALA A 101 6.63 10.69 -14.09
C ALA A 101 7.89 10.34 -13.31
N HIS A 102 8.64 11.36 -12.92
CA HIS A 102 9.72 11.19 -11.96
C HIS A 102 9.11 10.98 -10.55
N ALA A 103 9.70 10.08 -9.79
CA ALA A 103 9.34 9.95 -8.38
C ALA A 103 9.63 11.29 -7.67
N PRO A 104 8.68 11.86 -6.91
CA PRO A 104 8.94 13.07 -6.15
C PRO A 104 10.04 12.79 -5.10
N GLU A 105 10.86 13.80 -4.80
CA GLU A 105 11.95 13.68 -3.81
C GLU A 105 11.45 13.36 -2.39
N SER A 106 10.18 13.62 -2.11
CA SER A 106 9.54 13.30 -0.83
C SER A 106 8.08 12.91 -1.03
N HIS A 107 7.61 12.01 -0.20
CA HIS A 107 6.21 11.60 -0.12
C HIS A 107 5.64 11.98 1.26
N GLN A 108 4.43 12.53 1.26
CA GLN A 108 3.77 12.88 2.51
C GLN A 108 3.24 11.64 3.24
N TYR A 109 2.87 10.61 2.50
CA TYR A 109 2.28 9.39 3.04
C TYR A 109 2.88 8.14 2.41
N ALA A 110 2.97 7.09 3.22
CA ALA A 110 3.27 5.74 2.78
C ALA A 110 2.40 4.73 3.53
N LEU A 111 2.15 3.59 2.93
CA LEU A 111 1.55 2.43 3.59
C LEU A 111 2.63 1.41 3.89
N LEU A 112 2.76 1.02 5.16
CA LEU A 112 3.48 -0.20 5.52
C LEU A 112 2.54 -1.36 5.24
N LEU A 113 2.88 -2.19 4.26
CA LEU A 113 2.12 -3.37 3.85
C LEU A 113 2.82 -4.62 4.36
N GLY A 114 2.08 -5.48 5.05
CA GLY A 114 2.62 -6.63 5.76
C GLY A 114 3.00 -6.32 7.22
N ASP A 115 3.81 -7.19 7.81
CA ASP A 115 4.36 -6.96 9.15
C ASP A 115 5.64 -6.11 9.09
N ILE A 116 6.07 -5.57 10.23
CA ILE A 116 7.22 -4.66 10.28
C ILE A 116 8.56 -5.34 9.96
N VAL A 117 8.62 -6.66 10.03
CA VAL A 117 9.86 -7.43 9.80
C VAL A 117 9.99 -7.83 8.33
N ASN A 118 8.87 -8.25 7.72
CA ASN A 118 8.83 -8.77 6.36
C ASN A 118 8.03 -7.88 5.39
N GLY A 119 7.48 -6.78 5.87
CA GLY A 119 6.71 -5.85 5.05
C GLY A 119 7.58 -4.87 4.28
N PHE A 120 6.90 -4.03 3.51
CA PHE A 120 7.52 -2.95 2.74
C PHE A 120 6.67 -1.68 2.83
N LEU A 121 7.29 -0.53 2.63
CA LEU A 121 6.60 0.74 2.47
C LEU A 121 6.25 0.96 1.01
N LEU A 122 5.02 1.40 0.77
CA LEU A 122 4.55 1.85 -0.53
C LEU A 122 4.19 3.33 -0.46
N ALA A 123 4.82 4.14 -1.28
CA ALA A 123 4.49 5.56 -1.41
C ALA A 123 3.08 5.75 -1.97
N ILE A 124 2.30 6.62 -1.36
CA ILE A 124 0.93 6.96 -1.78
C ILE A 124 0.76 8.47 -1.89
N ASP A 125 -0.19 8.91 -2.71
CA ASP A 125 -0.42 10.34 -2.95
C ASP A 125 -1.13 11.00 -1.78
N ASP A 126 -2.19 10.36 -1.28
CA ASP A 126 -3.07 10.89 -0.24
C ASP A 126 -3.32 9.86 0.87
N LYS A 127 -3.93 10.30 1.96
CA LYS A 127 -4.34 9.41 3.04
C LYS A 127 -5.34 8.37 2.53
N PRO A 128 -5.23 7.10 2.97
CA PRO A 128 -6.22 6.08 2.64
C PRO A 128 -7.63 6.49 3.04
N THR A 129 -8.59 6.12 2.23
CA THR A 129 -10.00 6.36 2.45
C THR A 129 -10.76 5.07 2.68
N ALA A 130 -11.80 5.11 3.52
CA ALA A 130 -12.68 3.97 3.69
C ALA A 130 -13.71 3.93 2.56
N VAL A 131 -13.79 2.81 1.86
CA VAL A 131 -14.77 2.53 0.81
C VAL A 131 -15.74 1.49 1.32
N ALA A 132 -17.04 1.79 1.28
CA ALA A 132 -18.05 0.84 1.71
C ALA A 132 -18.08 -0.36 0.74
N ARG A 133 -18.01 -1.57 1.28
CA ARG A 133 -17.94 -2.80 0.47
C ARG A 133 -19.18 -3.02 -0.38
N ASP A 134 -20.34 -2.67 0.13
CA ASP A 134 -21.62 -2.76 -0.58
C ASP A 134 -21.75 -1.77 -1.74
N SER A 135 -20.92 -0.72 -1.75
CA SER A 135 -20.84 0.21 -2.88
C SER A 135 -19.92 -0.28 -4.01
N LEU A 136 -19.14 -1.34 -3.81
CA LEU A 136 -18.22 -1.89 -4.80
C LEU A 136 -18.97 -2.79 -5.77
N VAL A 137 -19.10 -2.35 -7.02
CA VAL A 137 -19.65 -3.16 -8.11
C VAL A 137 -18.48 -3.73 -8.91
N GLN A 138 -18.46 -5.06 -9.07
CA GLN A 138 -17.39 -5.71 -9.82
C GLN A 138 -17.42 -5.23 -11.29
N ASP A 139 -16.30 -4.74 -11.78
CA ASP A 139 -16.11 -4.36 -13.19
C ASP A 139 -15.47 -5.52 -13.95
N SER A 140 -16.08 -5.93 -15.05
CA SER A 140 -15.56 -6.97 -15.95
C SER A 140 -14.55 -6.45 -16.97
N GLN A 141 -14.40 -5.14 -17.08
CA GLN A 141 -13.46 -4.53 -18.02
C GLN A 141 -12.06 -4.47 -17.40
N SER A 142 -11.07 -5.04 -18.09
CA SER A 142 -9.67 -4.90 -17.70
C SER A 142 -9.29 -3.43 -17.57
N PRO A 143 -8.44 -3.07 -16.59
CA PRO A 143 -7.98 -1.71 -16.44
C PRO A 143 -7.18 -1.30 -17.68
N SER A 144 -7.56 -0.19 -18.27
CA SER A 144 -7.00 0.27 -19.55
C SER A 144 -5.73 1.10 -19.43
N ASN A 145 -5.28 1.39 -18.21
CA ASN A 145 -4.14 2.31 -18.01
C ASN A 145 -3.35 2.00 -16.74
N LEU A 146 -2.67 0.86 -16.74
CA LEU A 146 -1.74 0.48 -15.68
C LEU A 146 -0.28 0.77 -16.04
N GLY A 147 -0.02 1.44 -17.18
CA GLY A 147 1.32 1.66 -17.66
C GLY A 147 2.09 0.34 -17.80
N GLU A 148 3.21 0.22 -17.13
CA GLU A 148 4.05 -0.98 -17.10
C GLU A 148 3.75 -1.90 -15.90
N LEU A 149 2.79 -1.55 -15.04
CA LEU A 149 2.41 -2.42 -13.92
C LEU A 149 1.71 -3.67 -14.45
N PRO A 150 2.23 -4.88 -14.18
CA PRO A 150 1.63 -6.11 -14.67
C PRO A 150 0.20 -6.29 -14.16
N THR A 151 -0.73 -6.60 -15.07
CA THR A 151 -2.14 -6.82 -14.71
C THR A 151 -2.34 -7.97 -13.73
N SER A 152 -1.39 -8.92 -13.66
CA SER A 152 -1.38 -10.02 -12.70
C SER A 152 -1.26 -9.56 -11.23
N MET A 153 -0.83 -8.30 -11.00
CA MET A 153 -0.81 -7.67 -9.66
C MET A 153 -2.19 -7.23 -9.18
N ILE A 154 -3.20 -7.25 -10.05
CA ILE A 154 -4.56 -6.85 -9.74
C ILE A 154 -5.43 -8.09 -9.63
N LYS A 155 -6.02 -8.33 -8.46
CA LYS A 155 -6.94 -9.45 -8.23
C LYS A 155 -8.30 -9.22 -8.84
N ASN A 156 -8.87 -8.03 -8.63
CA ASN A 156 -10.21 -7.67 -9.03
C ASN A 156 -10.30 -6.17 -9.36
N HIS A 157 -11.31 -5.82 -10.13
CA HIS A 157 -11.64 -4.44 -10.44
C HIS A 157 -13.05 -4.13 -9.98
N PHE A 158 -13.25 -2.92 -9.48
CA PHE A 158 -14.55 -2.47 -8.99
C PHE A 158 -14.85 -1.05 -9.46
N LEU A 159 -16.11 -0.74 -9.54
CA LEU A 159 -16.64 0.61 -9.72
C LEU A 159 -17.29 1.03 -8.40
N ALA A 160 -16.91 2.18 -7.87
CA ALA A 160 -17.59 2.82 -6.75
C ALA A 160 -17.32 4.32 -6.78
N GLN A 161 -18.32 5.13 -6.43
CA GLN A 161 -18.19 6.59 -6.32
C GLN A 161 -17.57 7.23 -7.60
N GLU A 162 -17.98 6.75 -8.78
CA GLU A 162 -17.49 7.19 -10.09
C GLU A 162 -16.01 6.88 -10.39
N HIS A 163 -15.32 6.15 -9.49
CA HIS A 163 -13.94 5.72 -9.68
C HIS A 163 -13.82 4.23 -9.97
N LYS A 164 -12.83 3.89 -10.80
CA LYS A 164 -12.36 2.51 -10.94
C LYS A 164 -11.38 2.21 -9.83
N TRP A 165 -11.64 1.15 -9.09
CA TRP A 165 -10.82 0.68 -7.99
C TRP A 165 -10.15 -0.64 -8.37
N LEU A 166 -8.86 -0.74 -8.13
CA LEU A 166 -8.02 -1.87 -8.46
C LEU A 166 -7.60 -2.58 -7.17
N MET A 167 -8.07 -3.79 -6.94
CA MET A 167 -7.67 -4.55 -5.76
C MET A 167 -6.26 -5.12 -5.96
N LEU A 168 -5.30 -4.58 -5.23
CA LEU A 168 -3.90 -4.97 -5.30
C LEU A 168 -3.68 -6.34 -4.62
N ASP A 169 -3.02 -7.27 -5.31
CA ASP A 169 -2.47 -8.48 -4.72
C ASP A 169 -1.13 -8.16 -4.06
N CYS A 170 -1.15 -7.79 -2.78
CA CYS A 170 0.04 -7.35 -2.06
C CYS A 170 1.14 -8.42 -2.03
N GLN A 171 0.78 -9.71 -1.97
CA GLN A 171 1.78 -10.79 -1.95
C GLN A 171 2.47 -10.97 -3.30
N LYS A 172 1.71 -10.92 -4.40
CA LYS A 172 2.30 -10.98 -5.74
C LYS A 172 3.12 -9.73 -6.02
N PHE A 173 2.63 -8.57 -5.57
CA PHE A 173 3.33 -7.32 -5.74
C PHE A 173 4.68 -7.30 -5.02
N GLU A 174 4.73 -7.75 -3.76
CA GLU A 174 5.98 -7.92 -3.02
C GLU A 174 6.99 -8.81 -3.76
N ARG A 175 6.54 -9.99 -4.20
CA ARG A 175 7.39 -10.91 -4.98
C ARG A 175 7.89 -10.30 -6.27
N TYR A 176 7.06 -9.52 -6.94
CA TYR A 176 7.42 -8.83 -8.17
C TYR A 176 8.50 -7.78 -7.92
N LEU A 177 8.36 -6.95 -6.89
CA LEU A 177 9.36 -5.95 -6.51
C LEU A 177 10.71 -6.62 -6.21
N VAL A 178 10.71 -7.68 -5.40
CA VAL A 178 11.92 -8.45 -5.09
C VAL A 178 12.52 -9.06 -6.37
N ALA A 179 11.71 -9.63 -7.26
CA ALA A 179 12.20 -10.22 -8.50
C ALA A 179 12.89 -9.20 -9.41
N ILE A 180 12.36 -7.98 -9.50
CA ILE A 180 12.98 -6.89 -10.28
C ILE A 180 14.30 -6.46 -9.64
N GLU A 181 14.39 -6.33 -8.33
CA GLU A 181 15.63 -5.97 -7.62
C GLU A 181 16.76 -6.94 -7.92
N TYR A 182 16.46 -8.22 -8.06
CA TYR A 182 17.45 -9.26 -8.41
C TYR A 182 17.63 -9.49 -9.91
N GLY A 183 17.02 -8.65 -10.76
CA GLY A 183 17.12 -8.79 -12.23
C GLY A 183 16.41 -10.03 -12.79
N LEU A 184 15.48 -10.60 -12.03
CA LEU A 184 14.74 -11.81 -12.41
C LEU A 184 13.40 -11.48 -13.11
N GLY A 185 13.02 -10.19 -13.16
CA GLY A 185 11.73 -9.73 -13.67
C GLY A 185 11.53 -9.77 -15.18
N ASP A 186 12.59 -9.95 -15.97
CA ASP A 186 12.53 -9.87 -17.44
C ASP A 186 12.06 -11.17 -18.14
N LYS A 187 11.72 -12.22 -17.43
CA LYS A 187 11.40 -13.53 -18.04
C LYS A 187 9.92 -13.76 -18.39
N GLU A 188 9.02 -12.83 -18.07
CA GLU A 188 7.59 -12.92 -18.43
C GLU A 188 7.13 -11.81 -19.39
N ARG A 189 7.94 -11.43 -20.39
CA ARG A 189 7.36 -10.80 -21.57
C ARG A 189 6.63 -11.89 -22.35
N PRO A 190 5.31 -11.74 -22.59
CA PRO A 190 4.65 -12.64 -23.54
C PRO A 190 5.36 -12.48 -24.88
N ASP A 191 5.84 -13.59 -25.38
CA ASP A 191 6.42 -13.74 -26.71
C ASP A 191 5.53 -13.01 -27.72
N SER A 192 6.00 -11.86 -28.21
CA SER A 192 5.41 -11.21 -29.37
C SER A 192 5.72 -12.11 -30.55
N GLY A 193 4.83 -13.09 -30.79
CA GLY A 193 4.90 -13.99 -31.90
C GLY A 193 5.09 -13.22 -33.21
N ASP A 194 6.35 -13.10 -33.62
CA ASP A 194 6.71 -12.72 -34.96
C ASP A 194 6.31 -13.87 -35.88
N GLY A 195 5.08 -13.78 -36.36
CA GLY A 195 4.55 -14.62 -37.43
C GLY A 195 5.17 -14.21 -38.74
N GLY A 196 6.41 -14.66 -39.00
CA GLY A 196 7.00 -14.62 -40.32
C GLY A 196 6.10 -15.36 -41.30
N LEU A 197 5.50 -14.63 -42.19
CA LEU A 197 4.90 -15.16 -43.42
C LEU A 197 5.85 -14.90 -44.58
N ARG A 198 6.23 -15.99 -45.17
CA ARG A 198 6.81 -16.06 -46.51
C ARG A 198 5.77 -15.69 -47.57
#